data_dd938a15c765d4b42024f214bbc48fac
#
_entry.id   dd938a15c765d4b42024f214bbc48fac
#
_cell.length_a   1.000
_cell.length_b   1.000
_cell.length_c   1.000
_cell.angle_alpha   90.00
_cell.angle_beta   90.00
_cell.angle_gamma   90.00
#
_symmetry.space_group_name_H-M   'P 1'
#
loop_
_entity.id
_entity.type
_entity.pdbx_description
1 polymer ?
#
loop_
_entity_poly.entity_id
_entity_poly.type
_entity_poly.pdbx_seq_one_letter_code
_entity_poly.pdbx_strand_id
1 'polypeptide(L)'
;MGCGKSTVGRKVARFAHLQFVDTDAQVEQAEGSTVADVITYQGEEYFRAVERKVLEQTAAADDIVVSTGGGLPTWGDNMEVISQLGVSVYLRRSPKNIISRLSPYGRQKRPKFRGLNDEELLAFMTSHMAEREPVYSKADIIIDCDTMADDEVIDCIMREIKNLKR
;
A
#
# COMPACT_ATOMS: atom_id res chain seq x y z
N MET A 1 -0.84 4.21 4.79
CA MET A 1 0.16 3.64 5.71
C MET A 1 -0.54 2.85 6.81
N GLY A 2 -0.06 1.64 7.17
CA GLY A 2 -0.60 0.91 8.34
C GLY A 2 -1.96 0.21 8.18
N CYS A 3 -2.59 0.23 7.02
CA CYS A 3 -3.88 -0.45 6.79
C CYS A 3 -3.78 -1.98 6.66
N GLY A 4 -2.56 -2.55 6.64
CA GLY A 4 -2.35 -4.00 6.58
C GLY A 4 -2.07 -4.57 5.19
N LYS A 5 -1.81 -3.75 4.17
CA LYS A 5 -1.60 -4.20 2.78
C LYS A 5 -0.65 -5.39 2.63
N SER A 6 0.58 -5.26 3.13
CA SER A 6 1.58 -6.32 2.98
C SER A 6 1.20 -7.62 3.72
N THR A 7 0.49 -7.51 4.84
CA THR A 7 -0.02 -8.68 5.58
C THR A 7 -1.13 -9.37 4.82
N VAL A 8 -2.14 -8.61 4.39
CA VAL A 8 -3.28 -9.12 3.61
C VAL A 8 -2.80 -9.64 2.26
N GLY A 9 -1.95 -8.88 1.55
CA GLY A 9 -1.42 -9.26 0.24
C GLY A 9 -0.66 -10.58 0.25
N ARG A 10 0.20 -10.81 1.27
CA ARG A 10 0.88 -12.12 1.42
C ARG A 10 -0.08 -13.27 1.66
N LYS A 11 -1.11 -13.07 2.46
CA LYS A 11 -2.14 -14.09 2.70
C LYS A 11 -2.94 -14.37 1.42
N VAL A 12 -3.36 -13.33 0.68
CA VAL A 12 -4.04 -13.46 -0.62
C VAL A 12 -3.17 -14.23 -1.61
N ALA A 13 -1.90 -13.86 -1.76
CA ALA A 13 -0.95 -14.53 -2.64
C ALA A 13 -0.80 -16.01 -2.31
N ARG A 14 -0.63 -16.31 -1.01
CA ARG A 14 -0.55 -17.70 -0.54
C ARG A 14 -1.83 -18.50 -0.82
N PHE A 15 -2.99 -17.89 -0.57
CA PHE A 15 -4.29 -18.52 -0.78
C PHE A 15 -4.57 -18.79 -2.27
N ALA A 16 -4.16 -17.85 -3.13
CA ALA A 16 -4.32 -17.93 -4.58
C ALA A 16 -3.19 -18.71 -5.29
N HIS A 17 -2.16 -19.18 -4.56
CA HIS A 17 -0.94 -19.81 -5.11
C HIS A 17 -0.16 -18.89 -6.07
N LEU A 18 -0.15 -17.58 -5.77
CA LEU A 18 0.55 -16.54 -6.53
C LEU A 18 1.83 -16.09 -5.81
N GLN A 19 2.74 -15.46 -6.53
CA GLN A 19 3.90 -14.80 -5.94
C GLN A 19 3.48 -13.51 -5.24
N PHE A 20 4.23 -13.11 -4.21
CA PHE A 20 4.02 -11.85 -3.50
C PHE A 20 5.20 -10.90 -3.70
N VAL A 21 4.89 -9.68 -4.10
CA VAL A 21 5.86 -8.59 -4.27
C VAL A 21 5.43 -7.40 -3.39
N ASP A 22 6.39 -6.80 -2.69
CA ASP A 22 6.22 -5.53 -1.98
C ASP A 22 7.12 -4.48 -2.63
N THR A 23 6.54 -3.39 -3.15
CA THR A 23 7.32 -2.41 -3.91
C THR A 23 8.33 -1.65 -3.06
N ASP A 24 8.03 -1.40 -1.77
CA ASP A 24 9.01 -0.78 -0.87
C ASP A 24 10.22 -1.71 -0.68
N ALA A 25 10.00 -3.02 -0.52
CA ALA A 25 11.07 -4.01 -0.41
C ALA A 25 11.90 -4.14 -1.71
N GLN A 26 11.27 -4.02 -2.86
CA GLN A 26 11.99 -4.03 -4.15
C GLN A 26 12.86 -2.79 -4.33
N VAL A 27 12.38 -1.62 -3.90
CA VAL A 27 13.20 -0.40 -3.89
C VAL A 27 14.40 -0.59 -2.96
N GLU A 28 14.20 -1.08 -1.73
CA GLU A 28 15.29 -1.33 -0.78
C GLU A 28 16.31 -2.34 -1.32
N GLN A 29 15.87 -3.36 -2.03
CA GLN A 29 16.75 -4.32 -2.68
C GLN A 29 17.55 -3.70 -3.82
N ALA A 30 16.92 -2.87 -4.64
CA ALA A 30 17.56 -2.22 -5.78
C ALA A 30 18.61 -1.18 -5.35
N GLU A 31 18.31 -0.44 -4.27
CA GLU A 31 19.15 0.65 -3.77
C GLU A 31 20.19 0.21 -2.71
N GLY A 32 20.05 -1.01 -2.18
CA GLY A 32 20.91 -1.50 -1.10
C GLY A 32 20.76 -0.74 0.22
N SER A 33 19.68 0.03 0.38
CA SER A 33 19.44 0.88 1.55
C SER A 33 17.94 1.00 1.83
N THR A 34 17.58 1.49 3.03
CA THR A 34 16.17 1.65 3.39
C THR A 34 15.49 2.76 2.59
N VAL A 35 14.17 2.66 2.38
CA VAL A 35 13.38 3.73 1.76
C VAL A 35 13.60 5.07 2.46
N ALA A 36 13.73 5.07 3.79
CA ALA A 36 14.00 6.29 4.55
C ALA A 36 15.36 6.90 4.21
N ASP A 37 16.38 6.09 4.03
CA ASP A 37 17.73 6.54 3.64
C ASP A 37 17.74 7.03 2.20
N VAL A 38 17.10 6.33 1.27
CA VAL A 38 16.96 6.78 -0.13
C VAL A 38 16.34 8.18 -0.17
N ILE A 39 15.23 8.41 0.53
CA ILE A 39 14.59 9.72 0.57
C ILE A 39 15.51 10.78 1.22
N THR A 40 16.21 10.43 2.29
CA THR A 40 17.05 11.35 3.04
C THR A 40 18.27 11.80 2.23
N TYR A 41 18.93 10.88 1.54
CA TYR A 41 20.20 11.15 0.86
C TYR A 41 20.06 11.47 -0.63
N GLN A 42 19.03 10.93 -1.30
CA GLN A 42 18.79 11.12 -2.73
C GLN A 42 17.60 12.04 -3.04
N GLY A 43 16.73 12.25 -2.07
CA GLY A 43 15.52 13.06 -2.21
C GLY A 43 14.28 12.28 -2.63
N GLU A 44 13.11 12.90 -2.43
CA GLU A 44 11.83 12.26 -2.72
C GLU A 44 11.62 12.02 -4.22
N GLU A 45 12.06 12.93 -5.07
CA GLU A 45 11.90 12.81 -6.53
C GLU A 45 12.67 11.59 -7.08
N TYR A 46 13.90 11.39 -6.64
CA TYR A 46 14.67 10.19 -6.99
C TYR A 46 13.98 8.92 -6.53
N PHE A 47 13.54 8.88 -5.26
CA PHE A 47 12.79 7.75 -4.73
C PHE A 47 11.56 7.42 -5.57
N ARG A 48 10.78 8.44 -5.99
CA ARG A 48 9.61 8.26 -6.85
C ARG A 48 9.95 7.70 -8.22
N ALA A 49 11.06 8.12 -8.80
CA ALA A 49 11.54 7.55 -10.07
C ALA A 49 11.91 6.07 -9.92
N VAL A 50 12.53 5.68 -8.80
CA VAL A 50 12.82 4.27 -8.50
C VAL A 50 11.56 3.47 -8.25
N GLU A 51 10.59 3.99 -7.46
CA GLU A 51 9.28 3.35 -7.27
C GLU A 51 8.58 3.10 -8.60
N ARG A 52 8.60 4.09 -9.52
CA ARG A 52 8.00 3.95 -10.85
C ARG A 52 8.67 2.84 -11.66
N LYS A 53 10.00 2.79 -11.67
CA LYS A 53 10.75 1.73 -12.34
C LYS A 53 10.42 0.34 -11.78
N VAL A 54 10.29 0.22 -10.46
CA VAL A 54 9.86 -1.02 -9.80
C VAL A 54 8.45 -1.41 -10.25
N LEU A 55 7.50 -0.46 -10.30
CA LEU A 55 6.15 -0.71 -10.79
C LEU A 55 6.18 -1.25 -12.24
N GLU A 56 6.95 -0.63 -13.13
CA GLU A 56 7.07 -1.06 -14.53
C GLU A 56 7.70 -2.46 -14.65
N GLN A 57 8.64 -2.81 -13.78
CA GLN A 57 9.21 -4.14 -13.73
C GLN A 57 8.20 -5.21 -13.30
N THR A 58 7.24 -4.87 -12.44
CA THR A 58 6.17 -5.80 -12.07
C THR A 58 5.23 -6.13 -13.24
N ALA A 59 5.17 -5.25 -14.26
CA ALA A 59 4.36 -5.47 -15.47
C ALA A 59 4.80 -6.69 -16.30
N ALA A 60 6.06 -7.12 -16.15
CA ALA A 60 6.61 -8.26 -16.86
C ALA A 60 6.30 -9.61 -16.18
N ALA A 61 5.67 -9.60 -15.02
CA ALA A 61 5.37 -10.79 -14.24
C ALA A 61 3.87 -11.08 -14.23
N ASP A 62 3.51 -12.28 -14.65
CA ASP A 62 2.16 -12.84 -14.48
C ASP A 62 2.01 -13.49 -13.11
N ASP A 63 0.77 -13.68 -12.67
CA ASP A 63 0.43 -14.43 -11.47
C ASP A 63 1.09 -13.92 -10.17
N ILE A 64 1.10 -12.60 -9.97
CA ILE A 64 1.62 -11.95 -8.77
C ILE A 64 0.58 -11.14 -8.01
N VAL A 65 0.79 -11.00 -6.71
CA VAL A 65 0.10 -10.03 -5.86
C VAL A 65 1.11 -8.95 -5.46
N VAL A 66 0.83 -7.71 -5.82
CA VAL A 66 1.70 -6.57 -5.53
C VAL A 66 1.14 -5.74 -4.39
N SER A 67 1.92 -5.52 -3.34
CA SER A 67 1.65 -4.53 -2.29
C SER A 67 2.41 -3.26 -2.59
N THR A 68 1.70 -2.20 -2.96
CA THR A 68 2.34 -0.93 -3.32
C THR A 68 2.72 -0.10 -2.09
N GLY A 69 3.79 0.67 -2.17
CA GLY A 69 4.04 1.79 -1.27
C GLY A 69 2.85 2.76 -1.25
N GLY A 70 2.57 3.37 -0.09
CA GLY A 70 1.37 4.21 0.03
C GLY A 70 1.39 5.48 -0.81
N GLY A 71 2.55 5.95 -1.23
CA GLY A 71 2.67 7.12 -2.11
C GLY A 71 2.68 6.77 -3.60
N LEU A 72 3.01 5.53 -3.94
CA LEU A 72 3.20 5.11 -5.32
C LEU A 72 1.96 5.39 -6.21
N PRO A 73 0.72 5.03 -5.84
CA PRO A 73 -0.43 5.32 -6.68
C PRO A 73 -0.73 6.80 -6.89
N THR A 74 -0.26 7.67 -5.97
CA THR A 74 -0.55 9.11 -6.00
C THR A 74 0.48 9.94 -6.78
N TRP A 75 1.51 9.30 -7.33
CA TRP A 75 2.56 9.98 -8.08
C TRP A 75 2.34 9.89 -9.58
N GLY A 76 2.27 11.05 -10.25
CA GLY A 76 2.08 11.11 -11.70
C GLY A 76 0.84 10.35 -12.18
N ASP A 77 1.01 9.51 -13.18
CA ASP A 77 0.02 8.64 -13.78
C ASP A 77 0.04 7.19 -13.23
N ASN A 78 0.71 6.96 -12.10
CA ASN A 78 0.90 5.60 -11.58
C ASN A 78 -0.42 4.85 -11.33
N MET A 79 -1.50 5.55 -10.94
CA MET A 79 -2.78 4.88 -10.74
C MET A 79 -3.37 4.34 -12.04
N GLU A 80 -3.22 5.08 -13.13
CA GLU A 80 -3.63 4.65 -14.47
C GLU A 80 -2.82 3.43 -14.92
N VAL A 81 -1.50 3.44 -14.67
CA VAL A 81 -0.62 2.30 -14.96
C VAL A 81 -1.00 1.08 -14.14
N ILE A 82 -1.24 1.24 -12.83
CA ILE A 82 -1.69 0.14 -11.95
C ILE A 82 -2.98 -0.50 -12.50
N SER A 83 -3.95 0.32 -12.91
CA SER A 83 -5.22 -0.17 -13.46
C SER A 83 -5.07 -0.91 -14.81
N GLN A 84 -4.01 -0.60 -15.58
CA GLN A 84 -3.70 -1.32 -16.82
C GLN A 84 -2.96 -2.64 -16.58
N LEU A 85 -2.19 -2.74 -15.50
CA LEU A 85 -1.40 -3.92 -15.17
C LEU A 85 -2.22 -5.06 -14.53
N GLY A 86 -3.33 -4.74 -13.88
CA GLY A 86 -4.14 -5.76 -13.22
C GLY A 86 -5.25 -5.19 -12.37
N VAL A 87 -5.89 -6.06 -11.58
CA VAL A 87 -6.96 -5.65 -10.68
C VAL A 87 -6.41 -4.92 -9.47
N SER A 88 -6.79 -3.66 -9.32
CA SER A 88 -6.41 -2.82 -8.19
C SER A 88 -7.39 -2.94 -7.03
N VAL A 89 -6.85 -3.09 -5.81
CA VAL A 89 -7.64 -3.24 -4.57
C VAL A 89 -7.25 -2.17 -3.57
N TYR A 90 -8.21 -1.36 -3.17
CA TYR A 90 -8.06 -0.38 -2.09
C TYR A 90 -8.62 -0.94 -0.77
N LEU A 91 -7.75 -1.15 0.21
CA LEU A 91 -8.13 -1.50 1.58
C LEU A 91 -8.38 -0.21 2.36
N ARG A 92 -9.63 0.24 2.40
CA ARG A 92 -10.02 1.46 3.11
C ARG A 92 -10.14 1.18 4.61
N ARG A 93 -9.46 1.99 5.42
CA ARG A 93 -9.57 1.98 6.89
C ARG A 93 -9.58 3.41 7.40
N SER A 94 -10.36 3.67 8.42
CA SER A 94 -10.36 4.98 9.09
C SER A 94 -9.03 5.26 9.80
N PRO A 95 -8.64 6.54 9.94
CA PRO A 95 -7.46 6.94 10.70
C PRO A 95 -7.41 6.35 12.10
N LYS A 96 -8.54 6.34 12.83
CA LYS A 96 -8.65 5.75 14.18
C LYS A 96 -8.29 4.26 14.17
N ASN A 97 -8.84 3.51 13.22
CA ASN A 97 -8.58 2.07 13.10
C ASN A 97 -7.13 1.78 12.71
N ILE A 98 -6.52 2.60 11.86
CA ILE A 98 -5.10 2.46 11.54
C ILE A 98 -4.25 2.69 12.78
N ILE A 99 -4.52 3.76 13.54
CA ILE A 99 -3.75 4.12 14.73
C ILE A 99 -3.88 3.05 15.81
N SER A 100 -5.07 2.52 16.05
CA SER A 100 -5.30 1.47 17.06
C SER A 100 -4.56 0.16 16.75
N ARG A 101 -4.26 -0.10 15.48
CA ARG A 101 -3.49 -1.28 15.02
C ARG A 101 -1.98 -1.06 15.00
N LEU A 102 -1.50 0.17 15.22
CA LEU A 102 -0.08 0.49 15.22
C LEU A 102 0.56 0.12 16.55
N SER A 103 1.49 -0.81 16.54
CA SER A 103 2.36 -1.05 17.69
C SER A 103 3.30 0.15 17.92
N PRO A 104 3.84 0.34 19.14
CA PRO A 104 4.86 1.35 19.43
C PRO A 104 6.05 1.27 18.45
N TYR A 105 6.51 0.05 18.16
CA TYR A 105 7.55 -0.20 17.16
C TYR A 105 7.12 0.21 15.75
N GLY A 106 5.87 -0.06 15.39
CA GLY A 106 5.29 0.37 14.11
C GLY A 106 5.24 1.90 13.94
N ARG A 107 5.06 2.65 15.03
CA ARG A 107 5.15 4.12 15.05
C ARG A 107 6.60 4.58 14.83
N GLN A 108 7.56 4.01 15.57
CA GLN A 108 8.97 4.39 15.49
C GLN A 108 9.59 4.14 14.12
N LYS A 109 9.20 3.07 13.44
CA LYS A 109 9.65 2.76 12.07
C LYS A 109 9.21 3.78 11.02
N ARG A 110 8.24 4.64 11.33
CA ARG A 110 7.71 5.62 10.39
C ARG A 110 8.17 7.03 10.75
N PRO A 111 9.12 7.62 9.98
CA PRO A 111 9.65 8.95 10.29
C PRO A 111 8.56 10.01 10.50
N LYS A 112 7.50 9.97 9.67
CA LYS A 112 6.37 10.91 9.73
C LYS A 112 5.51 10.79 11.00
N PHE A 113 5.68 9.76 11.82
CA PHE A 113 4.93 9.53 13.06
C PHE A 113 5.75 9.83 14.31
N ARG A 114 7.07 10.03 14.15
CA ARG A 114 7.97 10.28 15.28
C ARG A 114 7.63 11.61 15.95
N GLY A 115 7.53 11.59 17.28
CA GLY A 115 7.28 12.78 18.08
C GLY A 115 5.82 13.24 18.14
N LEU A 116 4.92 12.66 17.33
CA LEU A 116 3.51 13.01 17.38
C LEU A 116 2.82 12.33 18.57
N ASN A 117 2.03 13.09 19.33
CA ASN A 117 1.08 12.53 20.28
C ASN A 117 -0.14 11.92 19.54
N ASP A 118 -1.10 11.33 20.25
CA ASP A 118 -2.22 10.62 19.63
C ASP A 118 -3.17 11.55 18.87
N GLU A 119 -3.38 12.77 19.34
CA GLU A 119 -4.24 13.75 18.69
C GLU A 119 -3.58 14.29 17.42
N GLU A 120 -2.29 14.62 17.50
CA GLU A 120 -1.49 15.07 16.35
C GLU A 120 -1.39 13.97 15.29
N LEU A 121 -1.20 12.72 15.70
CA LEU A 121 -1.16 11.59 14.79
C LEU A 121 -2.51 11.38 14.11
N LEU A 122 -3.62 11.52 14.85
CA LEU A 122 -4.96 11.41 14.28
C LEU A 122 -5.23 12.53 13.26
N ALA A 123 -4.88 13.77 13.60
CA ALA A 123 -5.02 14.92 12.70
C ALA A 123 -4.17 14.72 11.43
N PHE A 124 -2.90 14.35 11.60
CA PHE A 124 -1.99 14.04 10.48
C PHE A 124 -2.55 12.94 9.58
N MET A 125 -3.00 11.82 10.15
CA MET A 125 -3.53 10.70 9.38
C MET A 125 -4.81 11.06 8.66
N THR A 126 -5.68 11.87 9.28
CA THR A 126 -6.93 12.34 8.68
C THR A 126 -6.67 13.18 7.43
N SER A 127 -5.80 14.19 7.53
CA SER A 127 -5.40 15.03 6.39
C SER A 127 -4.73 14.21 5.31
N HIS A 128 -3.74 13.39 5.69
CA HIS A 128 -2.97 12.58 4.77
C HIS A 128 -3.80 11.57 3.98
N MET A 129 -4.86 11.03 4.59
CA MET A 129 -5.78 10.12 3.90
C MET A 129 -6.76 10.88 3.01
N ALA A 130 -7.28 12.02 3.46
CA ALA A 130 -8.16 12.86 2.66
C ALA A 130 -7.50 13.31 1.34
N GLU A 131 -6.21 13.64 1.38
CA GLU A 131 -5.44 14.01 0.18
C GLU A 131 -5.31 12.85 -0.83
N ARG A 132 -5.31 11.61 -0.37
CA ARG A 132 -5.09 10.41 -1.20
C ARG A 132 -6.37 9.72 -1.63
N GLU A 133 -7.45 9.93 -0.91
CA GLU A 133 -8.75 9.29 -1.16
C GLU A 133 -9.22 9.44 -2.62
N PRO A 134 -9.10 10.62 -3.27
CA PRO A 134 -9.52 10.77 -4.67
C PRO A 134 -8.77 9.86 -5.65
N VAL A 135 -7.50 9.52 -5.34
CA VAL A 135 -6.70 8.61 -6.16
C VAL A 135 -7.01 7.17 -5.81
N TYR A 136 -7.02 6.82 -4.53
CA TYR A 136 -7.27 5.45 -4.10
C TYR A 136 -8.68 4.96 -4.45
N SER A 137 -9.66 5.87 -4.49
CA SER A 137 -11.04 5.55 -4.90
C SER A 137 -11.19 5.23 -6.39
N LYS A 138 -10.14 5.39 -7.19
CA LYS A 138 -10.11 4.91 -8.59
C LYS A 138 -9.82 3.40 -8.69
N ALA A 139 -9.53 2.71 -7.59
CA ALA A 139 -9.29 1.28 -7.60
C ALA A 139 -10.53 0.49 -8.06
N ASP A 140 -10.31 -0.63 -8.76
CA ASP A 140 -11.37 -1.50 -9.26
C ASP A 140 -12.22 -2.11 -8.15
N ILE A 141 -11.57 -2.40 -7.01
CA ILE A 141 -12.22 -2.96 -5.82
C ILE A 141 -11.88 -2.08 -4.61
N ILE A 142 -12.91 -1.66 -3.88
CA ILE A 142 -12.77 -0.94 -2.62
C ILE A 142 -13.37 -1.79 -1.51
N ILE A 143 -12.56 -2.11 -0.51
CA ILE A 143 -12.99 -2.90 0.65
C ILE A 143 -12.91 -2.05 1.91
N ASP A 144 -14.05 -1.85 2.56
CA ASP A 144 -14.09 -1.18 3.86
C ASP A 144 -13.71 -2.19 4.95
N CYS A 145 -12.52 -1.99 5.50
CA CYS A 145 -11.90 -2.93 6.42
C CYS A 145 -12.08 -2.55 7.90
N ASP A 146 -12.88 -1.54 8.21
CA ASP A 146 -12.96 -1.02 9.58
C ASP A 146 -13.56 -2.02 10.57
N THR A 147 -14.52 -2.80 10.12
CA THR A 147 -15.25 -3.79 10.95
C THR A 147 -14.87 -5.23 10.64
N MET A 148 -13.97 -5.46 9.69
CA MET A 148 -13.58 -6.79 9.23
C MET A 148 -12.30 -7.29 9.90
N ALA A 149 -12.28 -8.57 10.27
CA ALA A 149 -11.06 -9.29 10.57
C ALA A 149 -10.23 -9.51 9.28
N ASP A 150 -8.92 -9.73 9.41
CA ASP A 150 -8.05 -9.86 8.24
C ASP A 150 -8.45 -11.03 7.32
N ASP A 151 -9.00 -12.13 7.87
CA ASP A 151 -9.44 -13.27 7.08
C ASP A 151 -10.74 -12.98 6.31
N GLU A 152 -11.66 -12.20 6.90
CA GLU A 152 -12.86 -11.70 6.20
C GLU A 152 -12.52 -10.76 5.04
N VAL A 153 -11.47 -9.93 5.22
CA VAL A 153 -10.95 -9.07 4.14
C VAL A 153 -10.42 -9.91 2.99
N ILE A 154 -9.69 -11.00 3.28
CA ILE A 154 -9.15 -11.90 2.25
C ILE A 154 -10.29 -12.57 1.47
N ASP A 155 -11.29 -13.11 2.16
CA ASP A 155 -12.46 -13.76 1.53
C ASP A 155 -13.22 -12.77 0.65
N CYS A 156 -13.36 -11.52 1.11
CA CYS A 156 -13.96 -10.45 0.33
C CYS A 156 -13.17 -10.15 -0.95
N ILE A 157 -11.84 -9.99 -0.85
CA ILE A 157 -10.96 -9.78 -2.02
C ILE A 157 -11.15 -10.91 -3.03
N MET A 158 -11.06 -12.16 -2.58
CA MET A 158 -11.15 -13.33 -3.46
C MET A 158 -12.50 -13.44 -4.15
N ARG A 159 -13.59 -13.07 -3.47
CA ARG A 159 -14.93 -13.02 -4.04
C ARG A 159 -15.06 -11.93 -5.10
N GLU A 160 -14.62 -10.70 -4.79
CA GLU A 160 -14.72 -9.58 -5.72
C GLU A 160 -13.88 -9.79 -7.00
N ILE A 161 -12.67 -10.34 -6.87
CA ILE A 161 -11.83 -10.69 -8.04
C ILE A 161 -12.54 -11.74 -8.94
N LYS A 162 -13.22 -12.73 -8.35
CA LYS A 162 -14.00 -13.70 -9.13
C LYS A 162 -15.17 -13.07 -9.87
N ASN A 163 -15.81 -12.05 -9.25
CA ASN A 163 -16.92 -11.33 -9.86
C ASN A 163 -16.48 -10.48 -11.06
N LEU A 164 -15.28 -9.88 -11.01
CA LEU A 164 -14.72 -9.10 -12.13
C LEU A 164 -14.35 -9.96 -13.35
N LYS A 165 -14.04 -11.23 -13.16
CA LYS A 165 -13.67 -12.17 -14.24
C LYS A 165 -14.89 -12.77 -14.98
N ARG A 166 -16.10 -12.41 -14.58
CA ARG A 166 -17.34 -12.82 -15.26
C ARG A 166 -17.87 -11.71 -16.14
#